data_8618bfcf4610fbbab45b4eff2db759db
#
_entry.id   8618bfcf4610fbbab45b4eff2db759db
#
_cell.length_a   1.000
_cell.length_b   1.000
_cell.length_c   1.000
_cell.angle_alpha   90.00
_cell.angle_beta   90.00
_cell.angle_gamma   90.00
#
_symmetry.space_group_name_H-M   'P 1'
#
loop_
_entity.id
_entity.type
_entity.pdbx_description
1 polymer ?
#
loop_
_entity_poly.entity_id
_entity_poly.type
_entity_poly.pdbx_seq_one_letter_code
_entity_poly.pdbx_strand_id
1 'polypeptide(L)'
;MNERFQLLKSWKFHLAFILVSIFIDQATKIWAVAYLKPTFENPFGRIVHVVGDLLQFRLAYNTGAAFSSRPQDILPFLPPTLFFLLVSIVATFVLVYFYRSVKRNDFLVRFGIAMILSGAMGNFADRMRIGKVVDFIDCDFPDFIMERWPTFNFADCCVTVGVALVLLSPVIYKFIHYSPADKNAKESPTA
;
A
#
# COMPACT_ATOMS: atom_id res chain seq x y z
N MET A 1 -0.16 -24.16 21.35
CA MET A 1 -0.20 -23.05 20.39
C MET A 1 0.64 -23.47 19.19
N ASN A 2 0.02 -23.60 18.01
CA ASN A 2 0.57 -24.27 16.84
C ASN A 2 1.84 -23.56 16.32
N GLU A 3 2.92 -24.31 16.00
CA GLU A 3 4.21 -23.77 15.50
C GLU A 3 4.06 -22.83 14.30
N ARG A 4 3.09 -23.12 13.42
CA ARG A 4 2.75 -22.25 12.27
C ARG A 4 2.35 -20.85 12.71
N PHE A 5 1.66 -20.70 13.83
CA PHE A 5 1.24 -19.41 14.38
C PHE A 5 2.42 -18.61 14.96
N GLN A 6 3.45 -19.29 15.45
CA GLN A 6 4.69 -18.66 15.92
C GLN A 6 5.53 -18.11 14.77
N LEU A 7 5.55 -18.82 13.64
CA LEU A 7 6.26 -18.36 12.44
C LEU A 7 5.68 -17.04 11.89
N LEU A 8 4.35 -16.93 11.84
CA LEU A 8 3.67 -15.70 11.35
C LEU A 8 3.97 -14.47 12.23
N LYS A 9 4.22 -14.68 13.53
CA LYS A 9 4.59 -13.59 14.47
C LYS A 9 6.08 -13.24 14.43
N SER A 10 6.87 -13.98 13.66
CA SER A 10 8.31 -13.77 13.54
C SER A 10 8.62 -12.55 12.69
N TRP A 11 9.59 -11.74 13.12
CA TRP A 11 10.12 -10.65 12.29
C TRP A 11 10.72 -11.14 10.96
N LYS A 12 11.22 -12.39 10.92
CA LYS A 12 11.74 -13.00 9.69
C LYS A 12 10.65 -13.20 8.64
N PHE A 13 9.43 -13.59 9.07
CA PHE A 13 8.27 -13.71 8.18
C PHE A 13 7.90 -12.33 7.59
N HIS A 14 7.81 -11.29 8.44
CA HIS A 14 7.49 -9.95 7.95
C HIS A 14 8.57 -9.40 7.01
N LEU A 15 9.85 -9.66 7.31
CA LEU A 15 10.95 -9.27 6.41
C LEU A 15 10.87 -10.01 5.06
N ALA A 16 10.64 -11.33 5.09
CA ALA A 16 10.47 -12.11 3.87
C ALA A 16 9.29 -11.59 3.05
N PHE A 17 8.16 -11.29 3.70
CA PHE A 17 6.99 -10.68 3.04
C PHE A 17 7.34 -9.35 2.39
N ILE A 18 8.04 -8.45 3.10
CA ILE A 18 8.47 -7.14 2.56
C ILE A 18 9.32 -7.34 1.29
N LEU A 19 10.33 -8.22 1.35
CA LEU A 19 11.22 -8.47 0.22
C LEU A 19 10.49 -9.06 -1.00
N VAL A 20 9.61 -10.04 -0.76
CA VAL A 20 8.78 -10.65 -1.83
C VAL A 20 7.82 -9.61 -2.43
N SER A 21 7.19 -8.79 -1.59
CA SER A 21 6.27 -7.75 -2.07
C SER A 21 6.98 -6.69 -2.91
N ILE A 22 8.18 -6.24 -2.50
CA ILE A 22 9.00 -5.31 -3.29
C ILE A 22 9.39 -5.95 -4.63
N PHE A 23 9.77 -7.24 -4.62
CA PHE A 23 10.10 -7.96 -5.84
C PHE A 23 8.91 -8.02 -6.81
N ILE A 24 7.72 -8.38 -6.31
CA ILE A 24 6.49 -8.42 -7.12
C ILE A 24 6.16 -7.03 -7.68
N ASP A 25 6.24 -5.99 -6.84
CA ASP A 25 6.01 -4.61 -7.27
C ASP A 25 6.95 -4.20 -8.41
N GLN A 26 8.24 -4.40 -8.23
CA GLN A 26 9.23 -4.03 -9.25
C GLN A 26 9.10 -4.88 -10.52
N ALA A 27 8.82 -6.18 -10.40
CA ALA A 27 8.63 -7.06 -11.54
C ALA A 27 7.40 -6.65 -12.37
N THR A 28 6.27 -6.35 -11.70
CA THR A 28 5.05 -5.91 -12.39
C THR A 28 5.21 -4.53 -13.03
N LYS A 29 5.92 -3.61 -12.42
CA LYS A 29 6.26 -2.29 -12.98
C LYS A 29 7.18 -2.39 -14.20
N ILE A 30 8.20 -3.25 -14.14
CA ILE A 30 9.08 -3.52 -15.29
C ILE A 30 8.27 -4.10 -16.44
N TRP A 31 7.41 -5.09 -16.16
CA TRP A 31 6.50 -5.65 -17.15
C TRP A 31 5.60 -4.56 -17.76
N ALA A 32 4.97 -3.72 -16.94
CA ALA A 32 4.09 -2.66 -17.41
C ALA A 32 4.82 -1.67 -18.32
N VAL A 33 6.03 -1.24 -17.96
CA VAL A 33 6.85 -0.36 -18.80
C VAL A 33 7.23 -1.05 -20.11
N ALA A 34 7.62 -2.34 -20.08
CA ALA A 34 8.03 -3.06 -21.27
C ALA A 34 6.87 -3.30 -22.25
N TYR A 35 5.68 -3.63 -21.72
CA TYR A 35 4.56 -4.12 -22.51
C TYR A 35 3.55 -3.02 -22.88
N LEU A 36 3.32 -2.03 -22.00
CA LEU A 36 2.27 -1.01 -22.16
C LEU A 36 2.79 0.32 -22.73
N LYS A 37 4.11 0.52 -22.82
CA LYS A 37 4.69 1.79 -23.30
C LYS A 37 4.25 2.13 -24.72
N PRO A 38 4.20 3.42 -25.08
CA PRO A 38 4.05 3.88 -26.45
C PRO A 38 5.11 3.27 -27.38
N THR A 39 4.69 2.94 -28.60
CA THR A 39 5.56 2.44 -29.67
C THR A 39 5.31 3.29 -30.93
N PHE A 40 6.13 3.09 -31.98
CA PHE A 40 5.91 3.75 -33.25
C PHE A 40 4.56 3.40 -33.87
N GLU A 41 4.13 2.14 -33.72
CA GLU A 41 2.84 1.62 -34.23
C GLU A 41 1.65 2.05 -33.35
N ASN A 42 1.88 2.28 -32.05
CA ASN A 42 0.86 2.71 -31.09
C ASN A 42 1.40 3.86 -30.20
N PRO A 43 1.31 5.13 -30.68
CA PRO A 43 1.84 6.29 -29.97
C PRO A 43 1.17 6.58 -28.61
N PHE A 44 -0.05 6.08 -28.38
CA PHE A 44 -0.79 6.25 -27.12
C PHE A 44 -0.46 5.19 -26.07
N GLY A 45 0.33 4.17 -26.45
CA GLY A 45 0.59 3.02 -25.61
C GLY A 45 -0.52 1.97 -25.70
N ARG A 46 -0.27 0.82 -25.09
CA ARG A 46 -1.20 -0.31 -25.08
C ARG A 46 -2.10 -0.24 -23.85
N ILE A 47 -3.40 -0.43 -24.07
CA ILE A 47 -4.38 -0.66 -23.01
C ILE A 47 -4.77 -2.13 -23.06
N VAL A 48 -4.76 -2.81 -21.91
CA VAL A 48 -5.17 -4.19 -21.77
C VAL A 48 -6.40 -4.26 -20.90
N HIS A 49 -7.55 -4.55 -21.47
CA HIS A 49 -8.79 -4.74 -20.75
C HIS A 49 -8.77 -6.10 -20.05
N VAL A 50 -8.91 -6.10 -18.72
CA VAL A 50 -8.93 -7.31 -17.87
C VAL A 50 -10.38 -7.72 -17.58
N VAL A 51 -11.21 -6.74 -17.18
CA VAL A 51 -12.65 -6.92 -16.94
C VAL A 51 -13.37 -5.76 -17.64
N GLY A 52 -13.55 -5.87 -18.96
CA GLY A 52 -14.11 -4.79 -19.76
C GLY A 52 -13.41 -3.46 -19.48
N ASP A 53 -14.20 -2.39 -19.28
CA ASP A 53 -13.67 -1.07 -18.93
C ASP A 53 -13.51 -0.88 -17.40
N LEU A 54 -14.08 -1.80 -16.59
CA LEU A 54 -14.02 -1.73 -15.14
C LEU A 54 -12.59 -1.85 -14.61
N LEU A 55 -11.78 -2.74 -15.20
CA LEU A 55 -10.38 -2.96 -14.83
C LEU A 55 -9.54 -3.11 -16.07
N GLN A 56 -8.56 -2.24 -16.21
CA GLN A 56 -7.62 -2.29 -17.32
C GLN A 56 -6.20 -1.97 -16.88
N PHE A 57 -5.21 -2.38 -17.68
CA PHE A 57 -3.82 -1.98 -17.49
C PHE A 57 -3.44 -0.91 -18.51
N ARG A 58 -2.96 0.24 -18.01
CA ARG A 58 -2.53 1.39 -18.77
C ARG A 58 -1.32 2.03 -18.10
N LEU A 59 -0.26 2.27 -18.84
CA LEU A 59 0.95 2.89 -18.28
C LEU A 59 0.71 4.36 -17.94
N ALA A 60 0.99 4.71 -16.70
CA ALA A 60 1.05 6.08 -16.22
C ALA A 60 2.34 6.33 -15.43
N TYR A 61 2.82 7.56 -15.43
CA TYR A 61 3.96 7.97 -14.63
C TYR A 61 3.53 9.02 -13.62
N ASN A 62 3.65 8.71 -12.35
CA ASN A 62 3.27 9.56 -11.24
C ASN A 62 4.49 10.31 -10.69
N THR A 63 4.54 11.62 -10.90
CA THR A 63 5.58 12.51 -10.38
C THR A 63 5.28 12.99 -8.97
N GLY A 64 4.19 12.49 -8.36
CA GLY A 64 3.78 12.85 -7.01
C GLY A 64 2.71 13.94 -6.93
N ALA A 65 2.14 14.38 -8.05
CA ALA A 65 0.97 15.24 -8.04
C ALA A 65 -0.29 14.41 -7.74
N ALA A 66 -0.68 14.30 -6.47
CA ALA A 66 -1.98 13.77 -6.10
C ALA A 66 -2.99 14.91 -6.02
N PHE A 67 -4.19 14.71 -6.58
CA PHE A 67 -5.31 15.67 -6.50
C PHE A 67 -4.95 17.10 -6.97
N SER A 68 -4.16 17.25 -8.05
CA SER A 68 -3.72 18.53 -8.60
C SER A 68 -2.83 19.39 -7.69
N SER A 69 -2.52 18.92 -6.48
CA SER A 69 -1.61 19.61 -5.55
C SER A 69 -0.17 19.26 -5.84
N ARG A 70 0.65 20.27 -6.11
CA ARG A 70 2.09 20.10 -6.36
C ARG A 70 2.86 20.43 -5.09
N PRO A 71 3.85 19.60 -4.66
CA PRO A 71 4.72 19.96 -3.54
C PRO A 71 5.36 21.33 -3.67
N GLN A 72 5.58 21.81 -4.92
CA GLN A 72 6.12 23.15 -5.21
C GLN A 72 5.19 24.29 -4.80
N ASP A 73 3.89 24.05 -4.63
CA ASP A 73 2.95 25.06 -4.13
C ASP A 73 3.22 25.39 -2.65
N ILE A 74 3.83 24.44 -1.91
CA ILE A 74 4.20 24.58 -0.50
C ILE A 74 5.70 24.89 -0.35
N LEU A 75 6.56 24.20 -1.13
CA LEU A 75 8.02 24.31 -1.10
C LEU A 75 8.57 24.51 -2.51
N PRO A 76 8.50 25.73 -3.06
CA PRO A 76 8.85 26.01 -4.47
C PRO A 76 10.28 25.66 -4.84
N PHE A 77 11.20 25.65 -3.86
CA PHE A 77 12.63 25.37 -4.08
C PHE A 77 12.95 23.86 -4.08
N LEU A 78 11.99 22.99 -3.72
CA LEU A 78 12.24 21.55 -3.58
C LEU A 78 11.65 20.79 -4.78
N PRO A 79 12.48 20.09 -5.59
CA PRO A 79 11.96 19.22 -6.65
C PRO A 79 11.02 18.15 -6.10
N PRO A 80 9.89 17.85 -6.78
CA PRO A 80 8.90 16.86 -6.30
C PRO A 80 9.52 15.52 -5.94
N THR A 81 10.42 15.03 -6.78
CA THR A 81 11.12 13.76 -6.55
C THR A 81 11.88 13.78 -5.23
N LEU A 82 12.62 14.84 -4.94
CA LEU A 82 13.38 14.96 -3.70
C LEU A 82 12.44 15.08 -2.49
N PHE A 83 11.35 15.84 -2.60
CA PHE A 83 10.34 15.93 -1.56
C PHE A 83 9.80 14.53 -1.19
N PHE A 84 9.32 13.77 -2.19
CA PHE A 84 8.76 12.44 -1.92
C PHE A 84 9.81 11.40 -1.48
N LEU A 85 11.06 11.55 -1.89
CA LEU A 85 12.16 10.73 -1.36
C LEU A 85 12.36 11.00 0.13
N LEU A 86 12.43 12.25 0.54
CA LEU A 86 12.58 12.62 1.96
C LEU A 86 11.39 12.15 2.79
N VAL A 87 10.16 12.36 2.29
CA VAL A 87 8.95 11.85 2.95
C VAL A 87 8.99 10.32 3.11
N SER A 88 9.40 9.59 2.07
CA SER A 88 9.52 8.13 2.13
C SER A 88 10.57 7.66 3.13
N ILE A 89 11.70 8.36 3.24
CA ILE A 89 12.75 8.08 4.23
C ILE A 89 12.20 8.29 5.64
N VAL A 90 11.62 9.47 5.92
CA VAL A 90 11.04 9.78 7.23
C VAL A 90 9.95 8.78 7.61
N ALA A 91 9.02 8.50 6.68
CA ALA A 91 7.96 7.52 6.90
C ALA A 91 8.52 6.13 7.22
N THR A 92 9.59 5.70 6.52
CA THR A 92 10.24 4.41 6.78
C THR A 92 10.79 4.35 8.20
N PHE A 93 11.50 5.38 8.67
CA PHE A 93 12.03 5.42 10.04
C PHE A 93 10.90 5.39 11.08
N VAL A 94 9.84 6.18 10.87
CA VAL A 94 8.67 6.21 11.74
C VAL A 94 7.99 4.83 11.79
N LEU A 95 7.76 4.21 10.65
CA LEU A 95 7.13 2.89 10.58
C LEU A 95 7.99 1.79 11.23
N VAL A 96 9.31 1.82 11.05
CA VAL A 96 10.23 0.89 11.73
C VAL A 96 10.20 1.09 13.24
N TYR A 97 10.16 2.33 13.71
CA TYR A 97 10.01 2.65 15.12
C TYR A 97 8.69 2.09 15.68
N PHE A 98 7.56 2.34 15.02
CA PHE A 98 6.26 1.79 15.41
C PHE A 98 6.26 0.27 15.38
N TYR A 99 6.81 -0.36 14.34
CA TYR A 99 6.91 -1.82 14.24
C TYR A 99 7.64 -2.44 15.46
N ARG A 100 8.69 -1.77 15.95
CA ARG A 100 9.44 -2.21 17.14
C ARG A 100 8.67 -1.98 18.45
N SER A 101 7.85 -0.94 18.51
CA SER A 101 7.06 -0.58 19.69
C SER A 101 5.82 -1.46 19.86
N VAL A 102 5.28 -2.02 18.77
CA VAL A 102 4.09 -2.89 18.79
C VAL A 102 4.42 -4.25 19.41
N LYS A 103 3.54 -4.74 20.30
CA LYS A 103 3.68 -6.05 20.96
C LYS A 103 3.83 -7.17 19.91
N ARG A 104 4.70 -8.17 20.18
CA ARG A 104 4.93 -9.29 19.25
C ARG A 104 3.68 -10.11 18.94
N ASN A 105 2.72 -10.13 19.85
CA ASN A 105 1.47 -10.88 19.69
C ASN A 105 0.43 -10.11 18.83
N ASP A 106 0.66 -8.85 18.56
CA ASP A 106 -0.23 -8.03 17.74
C ASP A 106 0.11 -8.20 16.24
N PHE A 107 -0.31 -9.38 15.73
CA PHE A 107 0.01 -9.77 14.36
C PHE A 107 -0.57 -8.81 13.32
N LEU A 108 -1.84 -8.41 13.46
CA LEU A 108 -2.51 -7.58 12.45
C LEU A 108 -1.82 -6.22 12.29
N VAL A 109 -1.50 -5.55 13.41
CA VAL A 109 -0.81 -4.26 13.36
C VAL A 109 0.60 -4.42 12.79
N ARG A 110 1.35 -5.42 13.25
CA ARG A 110 2.72 -5.64 12.75
C ARG A 110 2.75 -6.01 11.27
N PHE A 111 1.82 -6.85 10.82
CA PHE A 111 1.71 -7.22 9.42
C PHE A 111 1.24 -6.05 8.57
N GLY A 112 0.26 -5.26 9.05
CA GLY A 112 -0.15 -4.02 8.40
C GLY A 112 1.01 -3.03 8.22
N ILE A 113 1.84 -2.83 9.26
CA ILE A 113 3.04 -1.98 9.14
C ILE A 113 4.04 -2.57 8.13
N ALA A 114 4.22 -3.90 8.09
CA ALA A 114 5.09 -4.54 7.11
C ALA A 114 4.58 -4.34 5.67
N MET A 115 3.27 -4.38 5.46
CA MET A 115 2.65 -4.06 4.16
C MET A 115 2.89 -2.60 3.77
N ILE A 116 2.69 -1.64 4.68
CA ILE A 116 2.96 -0.22 4.42
C ILE A 116 4.43 -0.01 4.08
N LEU A 117 5.35 -0.62 4.83
CA LEU A 117 6.78 -0.56 4.56
C LEU A 117 7.13 -1.11 3.17
N SER A 118 6.55 -2.25 2.77
CA SER A 118 6.82 -2.85 1.45
C SER A 118 6.37 -1.93 0.32
N GLY A 119 5.19 -1.33 0.42
CA GLY A 119 4.69 -0.40 -0.59
C GLY A 119 5.49 0.91 -0.63
N ALA A 120 5.82 1.47 0.54
CA ALA A 120 6.67 2.66 0.63
C ALA A 120 8.03 2.44 -0.04
N MET A 121 8.66 1.28 0.20
CA MET A 121 9.96 0.92 -0.39
C MET A 121 9.87 0.64 -1.89
N GLY A 122 8.77 0.03 -2.37
CA GLY A 122 8.52 -0.18 -3.80
C GLY A 122 8.46 1.15 -4.57
N ASN A 123 7.65 2.08 -4.08
CA ASN A 123 7.54 3.42 -4.68
C ASN A 123 8.78 4.29 -4.47
N PHE A 124 9.54 4.09 -3.39
CA PHE A 124 10.83 4.71 -3.18
C PHE A 124 11.87 4.25 -4.21
N ALA A 125 11.94 2.93 -4.49
CA ALA A 125 12.84 2.36 -5.48
C ALA A 125 12.63 2.96 -6.87
N ASP A 126 11.38 3.16 -7.30
CA ASP A 126 11.08 3.83 -8.56
C ASP A 126 11.58 5.27 -8.59
N ARG A 127 11.33 6.04 -7.54
CA ARG A 127 11.79 7.44 -7.46
C ARG A 127 13.31 7.56 -7.48
N MET A 128 14.01 6.63 -6.84
CA MET A 128 15.47 6.56 -6.91
C MET A 128 15.98 6.22 -8.31
N ARG A 129 15.30 5.32 -9.02
CA ARG A 129 15.73 4.82 -10.33
C ARG A 129 15.38 5.76 -11.49
N ILE A 130 14.16 6.28 -11.52
CA ILE A 130 13.61 7.04 -12.67
C ILE A 130 12.98 8.37 -12.30
N GLY A 131 13.05 8.80 -11.04
CA GLY A 131 12.53 10.09 -10.57
C GLY A 131 11.01 10.19 -10.47
N LYS A 132 10.27 9.12 -10.75
CA LYS A 132 8.81 9.06 -10.77
C LYS A 132 8.35 7.64 -10.42
N VAL A 133 7.07 7.45 -10.12
CA VAL A 133 6.49 6.13 -9.84
C VAL A 133 5.82 5.60 -11.09
N VAL A 134 5.94 4.30 -11.33
CA VAL A 134 5.23 3.59 -12.41
C VAL A 134 3.90 3.11 -11.88
N ASP A 135 2.80 3.61 -12.45
CA ASP A 135 1.43 3.20 -12.18
C ASP A 135 0.86 2.51 -13.42
N PHE A 136 0.02 1.49 -13.23
CA PHE A 136 -0.49 0.73 -14.39
C PHE A 136 -1.85 0.08 -14.17
N ILE A 137 -2.39 0.05 -12.94
CA ILE A 137 -3.72 -0.47 -12.65
C ILE A 137 -4.70 0.69 -12.75
N ASP A 138 -5.66 0.59 -13.66
CA ASP A 138 -6.65 1.61 -13.94
C ASP A 138 -8.03 1.00 -13.73
N CYS A 139 -8.75 1.51 -12.73
CA CYS A 139 -10.08 1.07 -12.36
C CYS A 139 -11.12 2.14 -12.67
N ASP A 140 -12.20 1.71 -13.29
CA ASP A 140 -13.39 2.52 -13.43
C ASP A 140 -14.19 2.52 -12.13
N PHE A 141 -14.79 3.66 -11.82
CA PHE A 141 -15.64 3.81 -10.64
C PHE A 141 -17.00 4.34 -11.07
N PRO A 142 -18.07 4.10 -10.29
CA PRO A 142 -19.35 4.71 -10.60
C PRO A 142 -19.25 6.23 -10.74
N ASP A 143 -19.69 6.79 -11.85
CA ASP A 143 -19.54 8.20 -12.25
C ASP A 143 -20.03 9.21 -11.20
N PHE A 144 -20.95 8.78 -10.30
CA PHE A 144 -21.41 9.63 -9.20
C PHE A 144 -20.37 9.90 -8.12
N ILE A 145 -19.24 9.14 -8.13
CA ILE A 145 -18.11 9.35 -7.22
C ILE A 145 -16.96 10.03 -7.99
N MET A 146 -16.55 9.43 -9.10
CA MET A 146 -15.53 9.93 -10.02
C MET A 146 -15.54 9.09 -11.31
N GLU A 147 -15.19 9.69 -12.44
CA GLU A 147 -15.15 8.98 -13.73
C GLU A 147 -14.21 7.78 -13.71
N ARG A 148 -13.00 7.96 -13.18
CA ARG A 148 -12.01 6.87 -13.00
C ARG A 148 -11.17 7.11 -11.76
N TRP A 149 -10.80 5.99 -11.08
CA TRP A 149 -9.84 6.07 -9.99
C TRP A 149 -8.45 6.44 -10.54
N PRO A 150 -7.67 7.27 -9.83
CA PRO A 150 -6.28 7.52 -10.23
C PRO A 150 -5.52 6.21 -10.39
N THR A 151 -4.79 6.08 -11.51
CA THR A 151 -4.01 4.86 -11.79
C THR A 151 -3.03 4.60 -10.65
N PHE A 152 -2.90 3.34 -10.25
CA PHE A 152 -2.08 2.91 -9.12
C PHE A 152 -1.27 1.64 -9.46
N ASN A 153 -0.52 1.12 -8.49
CA ASN A 153 0.34 -0.04 -8.63
C ASN A 153 0.22 -1.00 -7.44
N PHE A 154 0.99 -2.10 -7.46
CA PHE A 154 0.96 -3.09 -6.38
C PHE A 154 1.45 -2.53 -5.03
N ALA A 155 2.44 -1.63 -5.03
CA ALA A 155 2.91 -0.99 -3.81
C ALA A 155 1.80 -0.16 -3.12
N ASP A 156 0.95 0.54 -3.91
CA ASP A 156 -0.17 1.31 -3.38
C ASP A 156 -1.24 0.39 -2.77
N CYS A 157 -1.49 -0.78 -3.38
CA CYS A 157 -2.34 -1.82 -2.78
C CYS A 157 -1.79 -2.25 -1.41
N CYS A 158 -0.48 -2.50 -1.31
CA CYS A 158 0.15 -2.86 -0.03
C CYS A 158 -0.01 -1.76 1.02
N VAL A 159 0.20 -0.49 0.65
CA VAL A 159 -0.02 0.64 1.58
C VAL A 159 -1.47 0.70 2.03
N THR A 160 -2.41 0.67 1.10
CA THR A 160 -3.86 0.81 1.39
C THR A 160 -4.36 -0.31 2.30
N VAL A 161 -4.06 -1.57 1.95
CA VAL A 161 -4.45 -2.74 2.77
C VAL A 161 -3.74 -2.72 4.12
N GLY A 162 -2.46 -2.35 4.15
CA GLY A 162 -1.70 -2.23 5.39
C GLY A 162 -2.29 -1.20 6.34
N VAL A 163 -2.66 -0.01 5.84
CA VAL A 163 -3.34 1.04 6.62
C VAL A 163 -4.69 0.53 7.13
N ALA A 164 -5.49 -0.12 6.26
CA ALA A 164 -6.77 -0.69 6.67
C ALA A 164 -6.61 -1.72 7.79
N LEU A 165 -5.63 -2.62 7.71
CA LEU A 165 -5.33 -3.60 8.76
C LEU A 165 -4.97 -2.94 10.09
N VAL A 166 -4.12 -1.90 10.07
CA VAL A 166 -3.72 -1.18 11.28
C VAL A 166 -4.94 -0.49 11.90
N LEU A 167 -5.74 0.23 11.11
CA LEU A 167 -6.89 0.98 11.61
C LEU A 167 -8.03 0.07 12.09
N LEU A 168 -8.27 -1.06 11.41
CA LEU A 168 -9.34 -1.98 11.73
C LEU A 168 -8.94 -3.02 12.79
N SER A 169 -7.66 -3.12 13.14
CA SER A 169 -7.18 -4.13 14.09
C SER A 169 -7.91 -4.10 15.44
N PRO A 170 -8.25 -2.96 16.07
CA PRO A 170 -8.99 -2.97 17.34
C PRO A 170 -10.40 -3.56 17.19
N VAL A 171 -11.05 -3.28 16.05
CA VAL A 171 -12.39 -3.79 15.74
C VAL A 171 -12.32 -5.29 15.49
N ILE A 172 -11.36 -5.74 14.67
CA ILE A 172 -11.16 -7.15 14.36
C ILE A 172 -10.86 -7.96 15.62
N TYR A 173 -9.97 -7.47 16.49
CA TYR A 173 -9.67 -8.14 17.79
C TYR A 173 -10.88 -8.21 18.70
N LYS A 174 -11.70 -7.15 18.75
CA LYS A 174 -12.95 -7.17 19.53
C LYS A 174 -13.90 -8.26 19.03
N PHE A 175 -14.06 -8.43 17.73
CA PHE A 175 -14.92 -9.47 17.16
C PHE A 175 -14.38 -10.88 17.39
N ILE A 176 -13.07 -11.10 17.23
CA ILE A 176 -12.45 -12.43 17.41
C ILE A 176 -12.49 -12.87 18.88
N HIS A 177 -12.37 -11.93 19.84
CA HIS A 177 -12.36 -12.24 21.27
C HIS A 177 -13.72 -11.97 21.94
N TYR A 178 -14.77 -11.68 21.17
CA TYR A 178 -16.11 -11.51 21.72
C TYR A 178 -16.64 -12.85 22.25
N SER A 179 -16.74 -12.95 23.59
CA SER A 179 -17.42 -14.07 24.24
C SER A 179 -18.83 -13.63 24.64
N PRO A 180 -19.89 -14.39 24.30
CA PRO A 180 -21.25 -14.11 24.77
C PRO A 180 -21.38 -14.08 26.30
N ALA A 181 -20.45 -14.72 27.04
CA ALA A 181 -20.39 -14.69 28.50
C ALA A 181 -20.15 -13.27 29.08
N ASP A 182 -19.50 -12.38 28.35
CA ASP A 182 -19.24 -11.00 28.78
C ASP A 182 -20.51 -10.14 28.80
N LYS A 183 -21.56 -10.51 28.09
CA LYS A 183 -22.86 -9.85 28.13
C LYS A 183 -23.57 -10.08 29.46
N ASN A 184 -23.56 -11.32 29.93
CA ASN A 184 -24.27 -11.71 31.14
C ASN A 184 -23.61 -11.14 32.44
N ALA A 185 -22.30 -10.87 32.39
CA ALA A 185 -21.58 -10.27 33.52
C ALA A 185 -21.87 -8.77 33.71
N LYS A 186 -22.32 -8.08 32.64
CA LYS A 186 -22.69 -6.63 32.71
C LYS A 186 -24.16 -6.40 33.00
N GLU A 187 -25.00 -7.42 32.90
CA GLU A 187 -26.47 -7.35 33.13
C GLU A 187 -26.87 -7.92 34.49
N SER A 188 -25.95 -8.42 35.32
CA SER A 188 -26.28 -8.81 36.72
C SER A 188 -26.41 -7.52 37.55
N PRO A 189 -27.64 -7.20 38.06
CA PRO A 189 -27.82 -6.07 38.96
C PRO A 189 -27.04 -6.36 40.24
N THR A 190 -26.22 -5.41 40.66
CA THR A 190 -25.68 -5.43 42.03
C THR A 190 -26.82 -5.38 43.00
N ALA A 191 -27.04 -6.51 43.71
CA ALA A 191 -27.95 -6.61 44.81
C ALA A 191 -27.38 -5.88 46.03
#